data_44efff5a6e4ab31b791a9a82882e794f
#
_entry.id   44efff5a6e4ab31b791a9a82882e794f
#
_cell.length_a   1.000
_cell.length_b   1.000
_cell.length_c   1.000
_cell.angle_alpha   90.00
_cell.angle_beta   90.00
_cell.angle_gamma   90.00
#
_symmetry.space_group_name_H-M   'P 1'
#
loop_
_entity.id
_entity.type
_entity.pdbx_description
1 polymer ?
#
loop_
_entity_poly.entity_id
_entity_poly.type
_entity_poly.pdbx_seq_one_letter_code
_entity_poly.pdbx_strand_id
1 'polypeptide(L)'
;MDAMLIKNWNSVVGYQDDVYHLGDFSLTSAERSLRILEQLNGNKHLIKGNHEKSVLEKSFTREKFAWIKDYYELKVEDLDARGNRQSIVLLHYAMKVWNKSHHGAWHLYGHSHGSLPDDINSLSFDVGVDSHDYFPISYEQVKRIMSKKEFKPIDHHD
;
A
#
# COMPACT_ATOMS: atom_id res chain seq x y z
N MET A 1 3.11 -21.31 1.52
CA MET A 1 3.21 -19.88 1.15
C MET A 1 2.36 -19.01 2.07
N ASP A 2 1.06 -19.30 2.21
CA ASP A 2 0.18 -18.49 3.07
C ASP A 2 0.66 -18.41 4.51
N ALA A 3 1.09 -19.52 5.10
CA ALA A 3 1.58 -19.55 6.48
C ALA A 3 2.79 -18.64 6.70
N MET A 4 3.70 -18.60 5.74
CA MET A 4 4.86 -17.71 5.78
C MET A 4 4.45 -16.25 5.71
N LEU A 5 3.53 -15.91 4.80
CA LEU A 5 3.06 -14.53 4.64
C LEU A 5 2.32 -14.05 5.88
N ILE A 6 1.48 -14.90 6.48
CA ILE A 6 0.78 -14.60 7.74
C ILE A 6 1.78 -14.37 8.87
N LYS A 7 2.76 -15.25 8.99
CA LYS A 7 3.80 -15.13 10.01
C LYS A 7 4.59 -13.83 9.85
N ASN A 8 5.02 -13.53 8.63
CA ASN A 8 5.78 -12.32 8.32
C ASN A 8 4.96 -11.07 8.65
N TRP A 9 3.70 -11.04 8.21
CA TRP A 9 2.80 -9.94 8.50
C TRP A 9 2.67 -9.72 10.01
N ASN A 10 2.34 -10.78 10.76
CA ASN A 10 2.08 -10.67 12.20
C ASN A 10 3.35 -10.37 13.02
N SER A 11 4.53 -10.63 12.44
CA SER A 11 5.79 -10.29 13.11
C SER A 11 6.09 -8.79 13.12
N VAL A 12 5.49 -8.03 12.19
CA VAL A 12 5.75 -6.58 12.04
C VAL A 12 4.49 -5.73 12.25
N VAL A 13 3.31 -6.32 12.24
CA VAL A 13 2.03 -5.61 12.40
C VAL A 13 1.41 -5.97 13.75
N GLY A 14 1.16 -4.96 14.60
CA GLY A 14 0.44 -5.13 15.86
C GLY A 14 -1.07 -5.06 15.68
N TYR A 15 -1.82 -5.42 16.73
CA TYR A 15 -3.28 -5.48 16.70
C TYR A 15 -3.94 -4.13 16.39
N GLN A 16 -3.31 -3.01 16.78
CA GLN A 16 -3.88 -1.67 16.61
C GLN A 16 -3.28 -0.91 15.43
N ASP A 17 -2.36 -1.52 14.71
CA ASP A 17 -1.74 -0.88 13.55
C ASP A 17 -2.72 -0.78 12.38
N ASP A 18 -2.62 0.30 11.61
CA ASP A 18 -3.34 0.45 10.37
C ASP A 18 -2.52 -0.12 9.22
N VAL A 19 -3.13 -0.99 8.42
CA VAL A 19 -2.49 -1.60 7.27
C VAL A 19 -3.28 -1.26 6.01
N TYR A 20 -2.58 -0.79 5.00
CA TYR A 20 -3.16 -0.44 3.69
C TYR A 20 -2.65 -1.44 2.66
N HIS A 21 -3.53 -2.34 2.24
CA HIS A 21 -3.22 -3.32 1.20
C HIS A 21 -3.57 -2.74 -0.17
N LEU A 22 -2.62 -2.73 -1.08
CA LEU A 22 -2.78 -2.03 -2.36
C LEU A 22 -3.25 -2.94 -3.50
N GLY A 23 -4.08 -3.93 -3.15
CA GLY A 23 -4.81 -4.73 -4.13
C GLY A 23 -4.26 -6.13 -4.37
N ASP A 24 -5.08 -6.94 -5.04
CA ASP A 24 -4.80 -8.35 -5.32
C ASP A 24 -4.52 -9.14 -4.05
N PHE A 25 -5.43 -8.97 -3.07
CA PHE A 25 -5.27 -9.56 -1.74
C PHE A 25 -5.19 -11.09 -1.79
N SER A 26 -6.06 -11.72 -2.58
CA SER A 26 -6.13 -13.18 -2.63
C SER A 26 -6.67 -13.66 -3.96
N LEU A 27 -6.03 -14.69 -4.50
CA LEU A 27 -6.45 -15.38 -5.72
C LEU A 27 -7.13 -16.72 -5.43
N THR A 28 -7.54 -16.95 -4.18
CA THR A 28 -8.19 -18.19 -3.73
C THR A 28 -9.68 -17.96 -3.45
N SER A 29 -10.36 -18.96 -2.89
CA SER A 29 -11.79 -18.87 -2.56
C SER A 29 -12.07 -17.82 -1.47
N ALA A 30 -13.33 -17.36 -1.39
CA ALA A 30 -13.76 -16.43 -0.36
C ALA A 30 -13.58 -17.02 1.05
N GLU A 31 -13.89 -18.31 1.22
CA GLU A 31 -13.76 -19.01 2.51
C GLU A 31 -12.30 -19.07 2.98
N ARG A 32 -11.38 -19.36 2.06
CA ARG A 32 -9.95 -19.37 2.38
C ARG A 32 -9.42 -17.96 2.66
N SER A 33 -9.89 -16.98 1.89
CA SER A 33 -9.55 -15.57 2.13
C SER A 33 -10.00 -15.11 3.51
N LEU A 34 -11.20 -15.53 3.94
CA LEU A 34 -11.70 -15.24 5.29
C LEU A 34 -10.78 -15.81 6.37
N ARG A 35 -10.38 -17.07 6.22
CA ARG A 35 -9.47 -17.71 7.18
C ARG A 35 -8.13 -17.00 7.28
N ILE A 36 -7.61 -16.51 6.15
CA ILE A 36 -6.37 -15.71 6.13
C ILE A 36 -6.60 -14.39 6.86
N LEU A 37 -7.66 -13.67 6.52
CA LEU A 37 -7.98 -12.36 7.12
C LEU A 37 -8.15 -12.44 8.64
N GLU A 38 -8.76 -13.52 9.14
CA GLU A 38 -8.96 -13.72 10.58
C GLU A 38 -7.64 -13.91 11.34
N GLN A 39 -6.59 -14.33 10.67
CA GLN A 39 -5.27 -14.54 11.26
C GLN A 39 -4.36 -13.32 11.19
N LEU A 40 -4.68 -12.33 10.37
CA LEU A 40 -3.84 -11.15 10.15
C LEU A 40 -4.13 -10.06 11.19
N ASN A 41 -3.09 -9.60 11.88
CA ASN A 41 -3.19 -8.49 12.85
C ASN A 41 -3.48 -7.17 12.15
N GLY A 42 -4.07 -6.24 12.91
CA GLY A 42 -4.21 -4.84 12.53
C GLY A 42 -5.55 -4.48 11.91
N ASN A 43 -5.75 -3.19 11.74
CA ASN A 43 -6.92 -2.61 11.06
C ASN A 43 -6.63 -2.57 9.57
N LYS A 44 -7.30 -3.42 8.79
CA LYS A 44 -6.99 -3.61 7.38
C LYS A 44 -7.85 -2.71 6.49
N HIS A 45 -7.20 -2.04 5.55
CA HIS A 45 -7.82 -1.19 4.54
C HIS A 45 -7.41 -1.75 3.17
N LEU A 46 -8.34 -1.80 2.22
CA LEU A 46 -8.06 -2.38 0.91
C LEU A 46 -8.25 -1.33 -0.19
N ILE A 47 -7.22 -1.13 -0.98
CA ILE A 47 -7.31 -0.50 -2.30
C ILE A 47 -7.52 -1.64 -3.30
N LYS A 48 -8.60 -1.59 -4.06
CA LYS A 48 -8.95 -2.68 -4.99
C LYS A 48 -7.94 -2.79 -6.12
N GLY A 49 -7.50 -4.01 -6.36
CA GLY A 49 -6.73 -4.38 -7.55
C GLY A 49 -7.63 -5.01 -8.61
N ASN A 50 -7.01 -5.63 -9.60
CA ASN A 50 -7.72 -6.31 -10.68
C ASN A 50 -8.09 -7.77 -10.35
N HIS A 51 -7.64 -8.30 -9.19
CA HIS A 51 -7.92 -9.68 -8.74
C HIS A 51 -8.52 -9.70 -7.33
N GLU A 52 -9.70 -9.07 -7.15
CA GLU A 52 -10.33 -8.95 -5.84
C GLU A 52 -11.64 -9.74 -5.69
N LYS A 53 -11.94 -10.62 -6.65
CA LYS A 53 -13.24 -11.34 -6.68
C LYS A 53 -13.52 -12.08 -5.37
N SER A 54 -12.55 -12.84 -4.86
CA SER A 54 -12.72 -13.65 -3.65
C SER A 54 -13.00 -12.83 -2.39
N VAL A 55 -12.55 -11.58 -2.35
CA VAL A 55 -12.80 -10.67 -1.24
C VAL A 55 -14.15 -9.97 -1.41
N LEU A 56 -14.46 -9.50 -2.63
CA LEU A 56 -15.65 -8.67 -2.88
C LEU A 56 -16.93 -9.49 -2.99
N GLU A 57 -16.83 -10.76 -3.32
CA GLU A 57 -17.97 -11.64 -3.60
C GLU A 57 -18.88 -11.88 -2.38
N LYS A 58 -18.29 -11.97 -1.19
CA LYS A 58 -19.00 -12.30 0.05
C LYS A 58 -18.91 -11.17 1.07
N SER A 59 -20.02 -10.90 1.75
CA SER A 59 -20.06 -9.89 2.80
C SER A 59 -19.12 -10.24 3.98
N PHE A 60 -18.98 -11.53 4.31
CA PHE A 60 -18.15 -11.95 5.44
C PHE A 60 -16.66 -11.63 5.22
N THR A 61 -16.17 -11.59 3.96
CA THR A 61 -14.81 -11.14 3.66
C THR A 61 -14.70 -9.63 3.61
N ARG A 62 -15.68 -8.95 2.98
CA ARG A 62 -15.68 -7.48 2.91
C ARG A 62 -15.65 -6.84 4.29
N GLU A 63 -16.39 -7.41 5.25
CA GLU A 63 -16.51 -6.89 6.62
C GLU A 63 -15.21 -6.93 7.42
N LYS A 64 -14.22 -7.70 6.95
CA LYS A 64 -12.91 -7.77 7.61
C LYS A 64 -12.02 -6.57 7.32
N PHE A 65 -12.43 -5.72 6.39
CA PHE A 65 -11.71 -4.49 6.07
C PHE A 65 -12.44 -3.29 6.69
N ALA A 66 -11.66 -2.34 7.21
CA ALA A 66 -12.20 -1.08 7.73
C ALA A 66 -12.88 -0.29 6.60
N TRP A 67 -12.29 -0.32 5.41
CA TRP A 67 -12.92 0.15 4.18
C TRP A 67 -12.27 -0.52 2.96
N ILE A 68 -12.99 -0.44 1.83
CA ILE A 68 -12.52 -0.89 0.53
C ILE A 68 -12.75 0.26 -0.46
N LYS A 69 -11.69 0.76 -1.09
CA LYS A 69 -11.74 1.90 -2.00
C LYS A 69 -10.88 1.63 -3.24
N ASP A 70 -11.11 2.40 -4.29
CA ASP A 70 -10.29 2.33 -5.50
C ASP A 70 -9.05 3.22 -5.40
N TYR A 71 -9.14 4.29 -4.61
CA TYR A 71 -8.14 5.35 -4.50
C TYR A 71 -8.24 5.99 -3.12
N TYR A 72 -7.10 6.36 -2.54
CA TYR A 72 -7.10 7.04 -1.25
C TYR A 72 -5.90 7.98 -1.13
N GLU A 73 -6.11 9.15 -0.54
CA GLU A 73 -5.04 10.08 -0.17
C GLU A 73 -4.87 10.03 1.33
N LEU A 74 -3.85 9.32 1.78
CA LEU A 74 -3.52 9.17 3.19
C LEU A 74 -2.70 10.36 3.65
N LYS A 75 -3.05 10.94 4.80
CA LYS A 75 -2.22 11.95 5.47
C LYS A 75 -1.76 11.38 6.80
N VAL A 76 -0.46 11.32 6.99
CA VAL A 76 0.15 10.83 8.23
C VAL A 76 0.48 12.02 9.16
N GLU A 77 0.73 11.72 10.44
CA GLU A 77 1.05 12.77 11.41
C GLU A 77 2.41 13.43 11.17
N ASP A 78 3.33 12.74 10.51
CA ASP A 78 4.65 13.25 10.18
C ASP A 78 4.56 14.41 9.18
N LEU A 79 5.48 15.36 9.26
CA LEU A 79 5.44 16.57 8.45
C LEU A 79 6.38 16.45 7.24
N ASP A 80 5.93 17.03 6.12
CA ASP A 80 6.75 17.19 4.92
C ASP A 80 7.69 18.40 5.04
N ALA A 81 8.49 18.65 4.02
CA ALA A 81 9.46 19.75 4.01
C ALA A 81 8.82 21.15 4.10
N ARG A 82 7.51 21.25 3.83
CA ARG A 82 6.75 22.51 3.90
C ARG A 82 6.04 22.70 5.24
N GLY A 83 6.16 21.73 6.17
CA GLY A 83 5.50 21.78 7.47
C GLY A 83 4.06 21.30 7.44
N ASN A 84 3.60 20.67 6.36
CA ASN A 84 2.27 20.05 6.23
C ASN A 84 2.37 18.56 6.55
N ARG A 85 1.24 17.95 6.90
CA ARG A 85 1.20 16.49 7.07
C ARG A 85 1.59 15.82 5.75
N GLN A 86 2.48 14.82 5.82
CA GLN A 86 2.90 14.09 4.62
C GLN A 86 1.72 13.39 3.98
N SER A 87 1.51 13.65 2.69
CA SER A 87 0.45 13.04 1.88
C SER A 87 1.02 11.85 1.11
N ILE A 88 0.26 10.75 1.10
CA ILE A 88 0.61 9.52 0.38
C ILE A 88 -0.60 9.10 -0.45
N VAL A 89 -0.45 9.07 -1.75
CA VAL A 89 -1.52 8.66 -2.66
C VAL A 89 -1.43 7.15 -2.89
N LEU A 90 -2.52 6.46 -2.62
CA LEU A 90 -2.61 5.01 -2.71
C LEU A 90 -3.49 4.62 -3.90
N LEU A 91 -2.94 3.84 -4.81
CA LEU A 91 -3.63 3.24 -5.94
C LEU A 91 -2.95 1.91 -6.26
N HIS A 92 -3.71 0.93 -6.76
CA HIS A 92 -3.16 -0.37 -7.14
C HIS A 92 -2.13 -0.26 -8.27
N TYR A 93 -2.38 0.62 -9.25
CA TYR A 93 -1.51 0.82 -10.40
C TYR A 93 -0.56 2.01 -10.21
N ALA A 94 0.62 1.92 -10.82
CA ALA A 94 1.58 3.02 -10.82
C ALA A 94 1.06 4.20 -11.63
N MET A 95 1.11 5.39 -11.04
CA MET A 95 0.79 6.64 -11.71
C MET A 95 2.06 7.42 -12.02
N LYS A 96 2.07 8.10 -13.14
CA LYS A 96 3.21 8.96 -13.51
C LYS A 96 3.18 10.27 -12.72
N VAL A 97 1.98 10.82 -12.51
CA VAL A 97 1.73 12.01 -11.67
C VAL A 97 0.49 11.78 -10.83
N TRP A 98 0.38 12.46 -9.71
CA TRP A 98 -0.73 12.34 -8.76
C TRP A 98 -0.94 13.67 -8.05
N ASN A 99 -2.01 13.78 -7.27
CA ASN A 99 -2.32 15.01 -6.57
C ASN A 99 -1.15 15.45 -5.68
N LYS A 100 -0.70 16.68 -5.87
CA LYS A 100 0.41 17.32 -5.14
C LYS A 100 1.76 16.61 -5.32
N SER A 101 1.95 15.85 -6.40
CA SER A 101 3.24 15.20 -6.67
C SER A 101 4.37 16.22 -6.76
N HIS A 102 4.12 17.36 -7.39
CA HIS A 102 5.10 18.46 -7.51
C HIS A 102 5.38 19.18 -6.18
N HIS A 103 4.53 18.98 -5.17
CA HIS A 103 4.73 19.51 -3.81
C HIS A 103 5.31 18.48 -2.84
N GLY A 104 5.72 17.32 -3.33
CA GLY A 104 6.36 16.31 -2.50
C GLY A 104 5.45 15.25 -1.92
N ALA A 105 4.18 15.15 -2.37
CA ALA A 105 3.33 14.03 -2.02
C ALA A 105 3.91 12.73 -2.57
N TRP A 106 3.80 11.64 -1.82
CA TRP A 106 4.28 10.33 -2.23
C TRP A 106 3.16 9.54 -2.91
N HIS A 107 3.54 8.54 -3.70
CA HIS A 107 2.63 7.57 -4.28
C HIS A 107 3.17 6.16 -4.06
N LEU A 108 2.31 5.28 -3.56
CA LEU A 108 2.61 3.87 -3.37
C LEU A 108 1.64 3.03 -4.18
N TYR A 109 2.13 1.97 -4.80
CA TYR A 109 1.35 1.09 -5.68
C TYR A 109 1.75 -0.37 -5.51
N GLY A 110 1.00 -1.28 -6.12
CA GLY A 110 1.29 -2.69 -6.18
C GLY A 110 1.26 -3.17 -7.63
N HIS A 111 0.49 -4.21 -7.93
CA HIS A 111 0.23 -4.79 -9.25
C HIS A 111 1.45 -5.35 -9.99
N SER A 112 2.53 -4.61 -10.07
CA SER A 112 3.65 -4.91 -10.97
C SER A 112 4.60 -6.00 -10.47
N HIS A 113 4.46 -6.45 -9.21
CA HIS A 113 5.30 -7.49 -8.61
C HIS A 113 6.79 -7.22 -8.77
N GLY A 114 7.19 -5.95 -8.67
CA GLY A 114 8.59 -5.54 -8.82
C GLY A 114 9.11 -5.51 -10.25
N SER A 115 8.26 -5.79 -11.25
CA SER A 115 8.68 -5.80 -12.66
C SER A 115 8.81 -4.41 -13.28
N LEU A 116 8.14 -3.40 -12.68
CA LEU A 116 8.24 -2.03 -13.13
C LEU A 116 9.51 -1.40 -12.56
N PRO A 117 10.42 -0.87 -13.40
CA PRO A 117 11.64 -0.23 -12.89
C PRO A 117 11.32 0.94 -11.97
N ASP A 118 12.04 1.02 -10.84
CA ASP A 118 11.92 2.15 -9.94
C ASP A 118 12.58 3.39 -10.55
N ASP A 119 11.93 4.55 -10.39
CA ASP A 119 12.44 5.83 -10.87
C ASP A 119 12.98 6.63 -9.69
N ILE A 120 14.29 6.82 -9.63
CA ILE A 120 14.95 7.56 -8.54
C ILE A 120 14.49 9.03 -8.45
N ASN A 121 13.98 9.58 -9.54
CA ASN A 121 13.51 10.98 -9.57
C ASN A 121 12.03 11.12 -9.20
N SER A 122 11.33 10.02 -8.99
CA SER A 122 9.90 10.00 -8.64
C SER A 122 9.69 9.54 -7.20
N LEU A 123 8.87 10.27 -6.44
CA LEU A 123 8.53 9.91 -5.05
C LEU A 123 7.44 8.82 -5.04
N SER A 124 7.72 7.71 -5.72
CA SER A 124 6.82 6.57 -5.79
C SER A 124 7.63 5.27 -5.83
N PHE A 125 7.03 4.19 -5.36
CA PHE A 125 7.59 2.86 -5.55
C PHE A 125 6.56 1.76 -5.28
N ASP A 126 6.89 0.53 -5.68
CA ASP A 126 6.07 -0.66 -5.48
C ASP A 126 6.24 -1.17 -4.05
N VAL A 127 5.13 -1.25 -3.30
CA VAL A 127 5.13 -1.77 -1.92
C VAL A 127 4.69 -3.22 -1.82
N GLY A 128 4.51 -3.92 -2.93
CA GLY A 128 4.15 -5.34 -2.93
C GLY A 128 5.16 -6.15 -2.12
N VAL A 129 4.65 -7.11 -1.35
CA VAL A 129 5.49 -7.89 -0.42
C VAL A 129 6.59 -8.68 -1.14
N ASP A 130 6.36 -9.10 -2.38
CA ASP A 130 7.35 -9.80 -3.19
C ASP A 130 8.54 -8.93 -3.60
N SER A 131 8.44 -7.61 -3.46
CA SER A 131 9.54 -6.66 -3.63
C SER A 131 10.25 -6.32 -2.31
N HIS A 132 9.76 -6.83 -1.18
CA HIS A 132 10.23 -6.47 0.17
C HIS A 132 10.35 -7.72 1.06
N ASP A 133 10.99 -8.77 0.55
CA ASP A 133 11.28 -10.02 1.27
C ASP A 133 10.04 -10.67 1.89
N TYR A 134 8.87 -10.46 1.27
CA TYR A 134 7.57 -11.00 1.72
C TYR A 134 7.10 -10.46 3.07
N PHE A 135 7.53 -9.25 3.43
CA PHE A 135 7.03 -8.52 4.60
C PHE A 135 6.26 -7.28 4.18
N PRO A 136 5.22 -6.89 4.93
CA PRO A 136 4.66 -5.55 4.80
C PRO A 136 5.71 -4.50 5.11
N ILE A 137 5.67 -3.37 4.42
CA ILE A 137 6.60 -2.27 4.63
C ILE A 137 5.99 -1.24 5.60
N SER A 138 6.79 -0.76 6.57
CA SER A 138 6.35 0.23 7.53
C SER A 138 6.48 1.65 6.96
N TYR A 139 5.76 2.61 7.56
CA TYR A 139 5.90 4.03 7.22
C TYR A 139 7.37 4.49 7.33
N GLU A 140 8.06 4.07 8.38
CA GLU A 140 9.47 4.45 8.59
C GLU A 140 10.36 3.95 7.47
N GLN A 141 10.11 2.74 6.98
CA GLN A 141 10.83 2.18 5.83
C GLN A 141 10.50 2.93 4.54
N VAL A 142 9.23 3.29 4.32
CA VAL A 142 8.80 4.11 3.19
C VAL A 142 9.53 5.45 3.20
N LYS A 143 9.52 6.12 4.35
CA LYS A 143 10.20 7.41 4.53
C LYS A 143 11.70 7.30 4.21
N ARG A 144 12.34 6.24 4.67
CA ARG A 144 13.76 6.00 4.41
C ARG A 144 14.04 5.83 2.92
N ILE A 145 13.21 5.07 2.21
CA ILE A 145 13.33 4.90 0.76
C ILE A 145 13.13 6.23 0.05
N MET A 146 12.09 6.98 0.41
CA MET A 146 11.81 8.30 -0.20
C MET A 146 12.93 9.30 0.04
N SER A 147 13.57 9.26 1.22
CA SER A 147 14.67 10.17 1.55
C SER A 147 15.90 9.97 0.68
N LYS A 148 16.04 8.81 0.06
CA LYS A 148 17.16 8.49 -0.85
C LYS A 148 16.85 8.84 -2.31
N LYS A 149 15.63 9.25 -2.61
CA LYS A 149 15.25 9.65 -3.97
C LYS A 149 15.86 11.00 -4.34
N GLU A 150 16.11 11.16 -5.62
CA GLU A 150 16.59 12.42 -6.20
C GLU A 150 15.43 13.10 -6.92
N PHE A 151 14.44 13.55 -6.14
CA PHE A 151 13.15 14.04 -6.63
C PHE A 151 13.31 15.17 -7.65
N LYS A 152 12.67 14.99 -8.83
CA LYS A 152 12.59 15.98 -9.89
C LYS A 152 11.13 16.06 -10.37
N PRO A 153 10.40 17.15 -10.03
CA PRO A 153 9.03 17.30 -10.49
C PRO A 153 8.93 17.32 -12.01
N ILE A 154 7.95 16.61 -12.56
CA ILE A 154 7.69 16.57 -14.01
C ILE A 154 6.34 17.20 -14.39
N ASP A 155 5.51 17.46 -13.40
CA ASP A 155 4.19 18.06 -13.59
C ASP A 155 4.02 19.16 -12.55
N HIS A 156 4.37 20.38 -12.91
CA HIS A 156 4.29 21.51 -11.98
C HIS A 156 3.84 22.77 -12.72
N HIS A 157 2.98 23.50 -12.04
CA HIS A 157 2.51 24.83 -12.46
C HIS A 157 2.89 25.84 -11.41
N ASP A 158 3.44 26.92 -11.82
CA ASP A 158 3.81 28.02 -10.93
C ASP A 158 2.65 28.99 -10.71
#